data_afd8b39e46ebdfa40ef08b8294dff740
#
_entry.id   afd8b39e46ebdfa40ef08b8294dff740
#
_cell.length_a   1.000
_cell.length_b   1.000
_cell.length_c   1.000
_cell.angle_alpha   90.00
_cell.angle_beta   90.00
_cell.angle_gamma   90.00
#
_symmetry.space_group_name_H-M   'P 1'
#
loop_
_entity.id
_entity.type
_entity.pdbx_description
1 polymer ?
#
loop_
_entity_poly.entity_id
_entity_poly.type
_entity_poly.pdbx_seq_one_letter_code
_entity_poly.pdbx_strand_id
1 'polypeptide(L)'
;MMNDDEVNLIMDKVGYHFKNVALLKNALTHSSYANENGLDYTDNNERLEYLGDAVLELSSSRFIFDENPDMVEGEMSTLRASLVCEQSLAEVAREIKLDEHVILGHGEIKNSGNKKDSIVSDALEALIGAIYLDGGFEAADGFIRKHVLTDIETRQLYYDSKSRLQEIVQNRFHGESSIVYEVTKETGPAHDKKFEVCCILQDKRISEGEGSTKKKAEQMAAYRALLVLRDDPSILA
;
A
#
# COMPACT_ATOMS: atom_id res chain seq x y z
N MET A 1 26.65 -5.14 -5.02
CA MET A 1 26.67 -4.18 -3.89
C MET A 1 26.40 -2.80 -4.46
N MET A 2 25.51 -2.02 -3.84
CA MET A 2 25.24 -0.63 -4.24
C MET A 2 26.51 0.21 -4.14
N ASN A 3 26.82 0.97 -5.19
CA ASN A 3 27.88 1.97 -5.18
C ASN A 3 27.41 3.28 -4.52
N ASP A 4 28.34 4.20 -4.26
CA ASP A 4 28.02 5.44 -3.54
C ASP A 4 27.09 6.37 -4.32
N ASP A 5 27.14 6.35 -5.66
CA ASP A 5 26.24 7.17 -6.50
C ASP A 5 24.80 6.64 -6.44
N GLU A 6 24.61 5.31 -6.44
CA GLU A 6 23.29 4.69 -6.25
C GLU A 6 22.73 5.00 -4.86
N VAL A 7 23.56 4.92 -3.82
CA VAL A 7 23.16 5.25 -2.45
C VAL A 7 22.69 6.71 -2.35
N ASN A 8 23.45 7.64 -2.91
CA ASN A 8 23.08 9.05 -2.92
C ASN A 8 21.78 9.31 -3.69
N LEU A 9 21.61 8.67 -4.84
CA LEU A 9 20.38 8.77 -5.63
C LEU A 9 19.16 8.30 -4.84
N ILE A 10 19.29 7.20 -4.08
CA ILE A 10 18.19 6.70 -3.24
C ILE A 10 17.89 7.66 -2.10
N MET A 11 18.92 8.17 -1.41
CA MET A 11 18.75 9.13 -0.32
C MET A 11 18.03 10.40 -0.79
N ASP A 12 18.37 10.91 -1.98
CA ASP A 12 17.69 12.06 -2.58
C ASP A 12 16.22 11.78 -2.90
N LYS A 13 15.89 10.60 -3.45
CA LYS A 13 14.51 10.18 -3.74
C LYS A 13 13.68 10.01 -2.46
N VAL A 14 14.25 9.36 -1.45
CA VAL A 14 13.65 9.15 -0.14
C VAL A 14 13.49 10.47 0.62
N GLY A 15 14.38 11.44 0.36
CA GLY A 15 14.44 12.74 1.05
C GLY A 15 15.00 12.63 2.48
N TYR A 16 15.83 11.59 2.73
CA TYR A 16 16.54 11.41 3.99
C TYR A 16 17.98 10.96 3.75
N HIS A 17 18.94 11.69 4.31
CA HIS A 17 20.37 11.40 4.20
C HIS A 17 20.87 10.66 5.43
N PHE A 18 21.16 9.37 5.25
CA PHE A 18 21.63 8.48 6.32
C PHE A 18 23.05 8.85 6.77
N LYS A 19 23.24 8.95 8.09
CA LYS A 19 24.57 9.01 8.73
C LYS A 19 25.25 7.64 8.66
N ASN A 20 24.46 6.57 8.85
CA ASN A 20 24.89 5.19 8.72
C ASN A 20 24.25 4.55 7.49
N VAL A 21 24.94 4.60 6.36
CA VAL A 21 24.50 4.02 5.07
C VAL A 21 24.26 2.50 5.14
N ALA A 22 24.87 1.80 6.09
CA ALA A 22 24.63 0.38 6.26
C ALA A 22 23.17 0.06 6.62
N LEU A 23 22.48 0.95 7.34
CA LEU A 23 21.06 0.80 7.64
C LEU A 23 20.18 0.86 6.38
N LEU A 24 20.47 1.80 5.47
CA LEU A 24 19.77 1.87 4.19
C LEU A 24 20.00 0.59 3.35
N LYS A 25 21.25 0.13 3.25
CA LYS A 25 21.57 -1.09 2.50
C LYS A 25 20.87 -2.31 3.08
N ASN A 26 20.84 -2.43 4.40
CA ASN A 26 20.13 -3.52 5.08
C ASN A 26 18.61 -3.45 4.83
N ALA A 27 18.00 -2.27 4.94
CA ALA A 27 16.56 -2.07 4.67
C ALA A 27 16.15 -2.47 3.24
N LEU A 28 17.05 -2.33 2.27
CA LEU A 28 16.81 -2.70 0.88
C LEU A 28 17.21 -4.14 0.54
N THR A 29 17.79 -4.89 1.47
CA THR A 29 18.24 -6.26 1.25
C THR A 29 17.17 -7.25 1.67
N HIS A 30 16.48 -7.86 0.71
CA HIS A 30 15.49 -8.90 0.98
C HIS A 30 16.14 -10.22 1.42
N SER A 31 15.46 -11.00 2.25
CA SER A 31 15.96 -12.27 2.78
C SER A 31 16.34 -13.29 1.70
N SER A 32 15.70 -13.28 0.53
CA SER A 32 16.09 -14.15 -0.59
C SER A 32 17.51 -13.87 -1.07
N TYR A 33 17.94 -12.61 -1.13
CA TYR A 33 19.30 -12.26 -1.49
C TYR A 33 20.30 -12.68 -0.43
N ALA A 34 20.00 -12.43 0.85
CA ALA A 34 20.85 -12.83 1.97
C ALA A 34 21.06 -14.36 1.98
N ASN A 35 20.00 -15.14 1.81
CA ASN A 35 20.03 -16.59 1.76
C ASN A 35 20.88 -17.12 0.57
N GLU A 36 20.69 -16.58 -0.63
CA GLU A 36 21.45 -17.01 -1.83
C GLU A 36 22.94 -16.67 -1.76
N ASN A 37 23.30 -15.63 -1.03
CA ASN A 37 24.69 -15.18 -0.91
C ASN A 37 25.37 -15.61 0.40
N GLY A 38 24.70 -16.42 1.24
CA GLY A 38 25.25 -16.92 2.50
C GLY A 38 25.59 -15.82 3.50
N LEU A 39 24.80 -14.72 3.49
CA LEU A 39 24.92 -13.65 4.48
C LEU A 39 24.36 -14.11 5.83
N ASP A 40 24.70 -13.40 6.90
CA ASP A 40 24.12 -13.66 8.21
C ASP A 40 22.59 -13.43 8.16
N TYR A 41 21.85 -14.19 8.97
CA TYR A 41 20.38 -14.07 9.08
C TYR A 41 19.91 -12.68 9.54
N THR A 42 20.82 -11.86 10.07
CA THR A 42 20.55 -10.46 10.47
C THR A 42 20.86 -9.44 9.36
N ASP A 43 21.48 -9.87 8.25
CA ASP A 43 21.89 -9.02 7.14
C ASP A 43 20.78 -8.90 6.05
N ASN A 44 19.53 -8.88 6.49
CA ASN A 44 18.36 -8.64 5.64
C ASN A 44 17.40 -7.63 6.30
N ASN A 45 16.32 -7.28 5.62
CA ASN A 45 15.39 -6.24 6.04
C ASN A 45 14.40 -6.65 7.13
N GLU A 46 14.17 -7.93 7.41
CA GLU A 46 13.09 -8.42 8.28
C GLU A 46 13.11 -7.82 9.70
N ARG A 47 14.28 -7.61 10.29
CA ARG A 47 14.38 -6.98 11.62
C ARG A 47 14.07 -5.48 11.60
N LEU A 48 14.43 -4.80 10.52
CA LEU A 48 14.12 -3.39 10.31
C LEU A 48 12.63 -3.20 9.97
N GLU A 49 12.05 -4.09 9.18
CA GLU A 49 10.61 -4.17 8.90
C GLU A 49 9.81 -4.28 10.20
N TYR A 50 10.12 -5.27 11.05
CA TYR A 50 9.46 -5.44 12.36
C TYR A 50 9.51 -4.16 13.21
N LEU A 51 10.63 -3.44 13.23
CA LEU A 51 10.77 -2.19 13.97
C LEU A 51 10.01 -1.05 13.28
N GLY A 52 10.10 -1.00 11.96
CA GLY A 52 9.46 0.02 11.13
C GLY A 52 7.94 -0.03 11.18
N ASP A 53 7.35 -1.23 11.17
CA ASP A 53 5.91 -1.43 11.39
C ASP A 53 5.46 -0.78 12.70
N ALA A 54 6.13 -1.06 13.81
CA ALA A 54 5.82 -0.46 15.11
C ALA A 54 5.92 1.08 15.12
N VAL A 55 6.93 1.65 14.43
CA VAL A 55 7.10 3.10 14.30
C VAL A 55 6.02 3.70 13.42
N LEU A 56 5.66 3.04 12.32
CA LEU A 56 4.59 3.43 11.40
C LEU A 56 3.24 3.44 12.11
N GLU A 57 2.93 2.39 12.86
CA GLU A 57 1.72 2.25 13.67
C GLU A 57 1.59 3.39 14.69
N LEU A 58 2.67 3.70 15.42
CA LEU A 58 2.70 4.79 16.39
C LEU A 58 2.49 6.16 15.75
N SER A 59 3.24 6.45 14.68
CA SER A 59 3.18 7.73 13.96
C SER A 59 1.80 7.95 13.36
N SER A 60 1.24 6.94 12.69
CA SER A 60 -0.09 7.01 12.06
C SER A 60 -1.19 7.17 13.09
N SER A 61 -1.11 6.44 14.23
CA SER A 61 -2.08 6.56 15.32
C SER A 61 -2.06 7.94 15.93
N ARG A 62 -0.88 8.49 16.21
CA ARG A 62 -0.72 9.85 16.74
C ARG A 62 -1.29 10.89 15.77
N PHE A 63 -0.95 10.79 14.50
CA PHE A 63 -1.45 11.70 13.47
C PHE A 63 -2.99 11.69 13.39
N ILE A 64 -3.60 10.49 13.32
CA ILE A 64 -5.07 10.35 13.24
C ILE A 64 -5.74 10.93 14.50
N PHE A 65 -5.19 10.64 15.67
CA PHE A 65 -5.71 11.14 16.95
C PHE A 65 -5.66 12.68 17.03
N ASP A 66 -4.54 13.28 16.62
CA ASP A 66 -4.35 14.72 16.68
C ASP A 66 -5.24 15.49 15.68
N GLU A 67 -5.40 14.94 14.46
CA GLU A 67 -6.14 15.60 13.36
C GLU A 67 -7.65 15.37 13.42
N ASN A 68 -8.14 14.37 14.18
CA ASN A 68 -9.55 13.98 14.20
C ASN A 68 -10.10 13.88 15.65
N PRO A 69 -10.24 15.00 16.37
CA PRO A 69 -10.59 14.99 17.79
C PRO A 69 -11.98 14.42 18.10
N ASP A 70 -12.89 14.40 17.13
CA ASP A 70 -14.26 13.90 17.28
C ASP A 70 -14.43 12.45 16.82
N MET A 71 -13.39 11.83 16.26
CA MET A 71 -13.43 10.47 15.71
C MET A 71 -13.39 9.42 16.82
N VAL A 72 -14.29 8.45 16.80
CA VAL A 72 -14.29 7.34 17.77
C VAL A 72 -13.23 6.30 17.45
N GLU A 73 -12.84 5.51 18.45
CA GLU A 73 -11.74 4.52 18.34
C GLU A 73 -11.88 3.58 17.13
N GLY A 74 -13.08 3.02 16.88
CA GLY A 74 -13.31 2.12 15.76
C GLY A 74 -13.07 2.77 14.38
N GLU A 75 -13.44 4.05 14.24
CA GLU A 75 -13.20 4.82 13.03
C GLU A 75 -11.70 5.12 12.85
N MET A 76 -11.01 5.51 13.92
CA MET A 76 -9.55 5.73 13.90
C MET A 76 -8.80 4.45 13.51
N SER A 77 -9.20 3.30 14.06
CA SER A 77 -8.62 2.01 13.73
C SER A 77 -8.84 1.62 12.26
N THR A 78 -10.04 1.86 11.72
CA THR A 78 -10.36 1.62 10.31
C THR A 78 -9.55 2.54 9.40
N LEU A 79 -9.48 3.83 9.74
CA LEU A 79 -8.70 4.81 8.98
C LEU A 79 -7.22 4.42 8.96
N ARG A 80 -6.63 4.09 10.12
CA ARG A 80 -5.25 3.63 10.19
C ARG A 80 -5.03 2.43 9.29
N ALA A 81 -5.86 1.39 9.40
CA ALA A 81 -5.75 0.19 8.58
C ALA A 81 -5.79 0.50 7.07
N SER A 82 -6.54 1.51 6.64
CA SER A 82 -6.57 1.93 5.23
C SER A 82 -5.28 2.58 4.75
N LEU A 83 -4.59 3.28 5.64
CA LEU A 83 -3.36 4.02 5.31
C LEU A 83 -2.11 3.15 5.36
N VAL A 84 -2.06 2.18 6.29
CA VAL A 84 -0.86 1.35 6.54
C VAL A 84 -1.01 -0.10 6.08
N CYS A 85 -2.03 -0.43 5.27
CA CYS A 85 -2.12 -1.77 4.69
C CYS A 85 -1.05 -2.01 3.62
N GLU A 86 -0.68 -3.27 3.41
CA GLU A 86 0.30 -3.73 2.41
C GLU A 86 0.16 -3.01 1.07
N GLN A 87 -1.07 -2.91 0.55
CA GLN A 87 -1.32 -2.28 -0.75
C GLN A 87 -0.99 -0.78 -0.74
N SER A 88 -1.45 -0.03 0.28
CA SER A 88 -1.16 1.42 0.40
C SER A 88 0.34 1.67 0.53
N LEU A 89 1.03 0.88 1.34
CA LEU A 89 2.48 1.00 1.52
C LEU A 89 3.24 0.65 0.24
N ALA A 90 2.82 -0.37 -0.50
CA ALA A 90 3.42 -0.71 -1.78
C ALA A 90 3.23 0.39 -2.84
N GLU A 91 2.09 1.08 -2.84
CA GLU A 91 1.85 2.25 -3.71
C GLU A 91 2.83 3.38 -3.35
N VAL A 92 2.95 3.73 -2.07
CA VAL A 92 3.92 4.74 -1.58
C VAL A 92 5.35 4.39 -1.99
N ALA A 93 5.76 3.13 -1.78
CA ALA A 93 7.10 2.69 -2.13
C ALA A 93 7.39 2.84 -3.63
N ARG A 94 6.40 2.58 -4.51
CA ARG A 94 6.52 2.80 -5.95
C ARG A 94 6.54 4.28 -6.33
N GLU A 95 5.77 5.12 -5.67
CA GLU A 95 5.79 6.57 -5.89
C GLU A 95 7.19 7.16 -5.66
N ILE A 96 7.89 6.70 -4.60
CA ILE A 96 9.28 7.09 -4.32
C ILE A 96 10.30 6.22 -5.07
N LYS A 97 9.85 5.26 -5.92
CA LYS A 97 10.67 4.32 -6.71
C LYS A 97 11.58 3.42 -5.87
N LEU A 98 11.13 3.07 -4.66
CA LEU A 98 11.87 2.18 -3.78
C LEU A 98 11.96 0.77 -4.35
N ASP A 99 10.90 0.30 -5.04
CA ASP A 99 10.78 -0.99 -5.72
C ASP A 99 11.88 -1.23 -6.75
N GLU A 100 12.43 -0.17 -7.37
CA GLU A 100 13.56 -0.25 -8.32
C GLU A 100 14.89 -0.59 -7.62
N HIS A 101 14.96 -0.43 -6.29
CA HIS A 101 16.20 -0.50 -5.51
C HIS A 101 16.25 -1.67 -4.53
N VAL A 102 15.19 -2.45 -4.38
CA VAL A 102 15.17 -3.64 -3.52
C VAL A 102 16.10 -4.70 -4.08
N ILE A 103 17.01 -5.19 -3.24
CA ILE A 103 18.01 -6.20 -3.59
C ILE A 103 17.40 -7.58 -3.37
N LEU A 104 17.16 -8.30 -4.45
CA LEU A 104 16.48 -9.59 -4.48
C LEU A 104 17.43 -10.72 -4.90
N GLY A 105 17.20 -11.93 -4.41
CA GLY A 105 17.81 -13.14 -4.94
C GLY A 105 17.33 -13.46 -6.35
N HIS A 106 18.10 -14.27 -7.08
CA HIS A 106 17.78 -14.63 -8.47
C HIS A 106 16.42 -15.31 -8.63
N GLY A 107 15.99 -16.08 -7.62
CA GLY A 107 14.68 -16.71 -7.58
C GLY A 107 13.54 -15.67 -7.59
N GLU A 108 13.64 -14.65 -6.74
CA GLU A 108 12.65 -13.59 -6.68
C GLU A 108 12.68 -12.66 -7.90
N ILE A 109 13.86 -12.37 -8.44
CA ILE A 109 13.99 -11.58 -9.69
C ILE A 109 13.25 -12.27 -10.84
N LYS A 110 13.43 -13.61 -11.02
CA LYS A 110 12.73 -14.38 -12.05
C LYS A 110 11.21 -14.36 -11.89
N ASN A 111 10.73 -14.25 -10.66
CA ASN A 111 9.31 -14.20 -10.31
C ASN A 111 8.79 -12.76 -10.19
N SER A 112 9.50 -11.77 -10.72
CA SER A 112 9.12 -10.34 -10.65
C SER A 112 8.88 -9.87 -9.21
N GLY A 113 9.75 -10.27 -8.27
CA GLY A 113 9.60 -9.99 -6.84
C GLY A 113 9.46 -8.52 -6.51
N ASN A 114 10.14 -7.63 -7.24
CA ASN A 114 10.01 -6.17 -7.10
C ASN A 114 8.62 -5.62 -7.49
N LYS A 115 7.74 -6.43 -8.10
CA LYS A 115 6.35 -6.08 -8.39
C LYS A 115 5.37 -6.62 -7.35
N LYS A 116 5.82 -7.49 -6.43
CA LYS A 116 4.98 -8.02 -5.37
C LYS A 116 4.76 -6.97 -4.29
N ASP A 117 3.50 -6.70 -3.96
CA ASP A 117 3.16 -5.69 -2.95
C ASP A 117 3.80 -6.02 -1.61
N SER A 118 3.80 -7.28 -1.17
CA SER A 118 4.39 -7.69 0.10
C SER A 118 5.89 -7.35 0.20
N ILE A 119 6.69 -7.66 -0.84
CA ILE A 119 8.14 -7.37 -0.82
C ILE A 119 8.42 -5.87 -0.79
N VAL A 120 7.60 -5.10 -1.49
CA VAL A 120 7.81 -3.65 -1.64
C VAL A 120 7.31 -2.90 -0.41
N SER A 121 6.20 -3.34 0.20
CA SER A 121 5.72 -2.81 1.49
C SER A 121 6.70 -3.09 2.62
N ASP A 122 7.19 -4.33 2.73
CA ASP A 122 8.16 -4.73 3.75
C ASP A 122 9.45 -3.91 3.64
N ALA A 123 9.91 -3.62 2.42
CA ALA A 123 11.05 -2.74 2.20
C ALA A 123 10.81 -1.29 2.63
N LEU A 124 9.57 -0.77 2.49
CA LEU A 124 9.20 0.56 2.97
C LEU A 124 9.17 0.61 4.50
N GLU A 125 8.60 -0.39 5.14
CA GLU A 125 8.61 -0.52 6.59
C GLU A 125 10.05 -0.63 7.12
N ALA A 126 10.88 -1.47 6.48
CA ALA A 126 12.28 -1.57 6.84
C ALA A 126 13.05 -0.24 6.67
N LEU A 127 12.72 0.55 5.64
CA LEU A 127 13.28 1.89 5.46
C LEU A 127 12.86 2.84 6.59
N ILE A 128 11.61 2.79 7.04
CA ILE A 128 11.12 3.55 8.20
C ILE A 128 11.89 3.16 9.47
N GLY A 129 12.08 1.86 9.70
CA GLY A 129 12.88 1.34 10.81
C GLY A 129 14.35 1.81 10.75
N ALA A 130 14.94 1.83 9.55
CA ALA A 130 16.28 2.33 9.33
C ALA A 130 16.41 3.84 9.61
N ILE A 131 15.46 4.66 9.15
CA ILE A 131 15.39 6.11 9.44
C ILE A 131 15.25 6.34 10.94
N TYR A 132 14.41 5.56 11.61
CA TYR A 132 14.23 5.65 13.06
C TYR A 132 15.54 5.37 13.83
N LEU A 133 16.28 4.33 13.45
CA LEU A 133 17.55 4.01 14.10
C LEU A 133 18.65 5.06 13.83
N ASP A 134 18.65 5.69 12.66
CA ASP A 134 19.63 6.66 12.24
C ASP A 134 19.33 8.08 12.76
N GLY A 135 18.06 8.49 12.75
CA GLY A 135 17.61 9.87 13.01
C GLY A 135 16.63 10.04 14.15
N GLY A 136 16.16 8.95 14.76
CA GLY A 136 15.16 8.97 15.83
C GLY A 136 13.72 9.11 15.32
N PHE A 137 12.78 9.16 16.28
CA PHE A 137 11.34 9.16 15.96
C PHE A 137 10.92 10.36 15.12
N GLU A 138 11.42 11.56 15.40
CA GLU A 138 11.00 12.76 14.66
C GLU A 138 11.40 12.71 13.18
N ALA A 139 12.53 12.06 12.85
CA ALA A 139 12.94 11.87 11.45
C ALA A 139 12.01 10.86 10.74
N ALA A 140 11.68 9.77 11.41
CA ALA A 140 10.77 8.76 10.88
C ALA A 140 9.33 9.31 10.75
N ASP A 141 8.83 10.03 11.75
CA ASP A 141 7.50 10.69 11.72
C ASP A 141 7.40 11.69 10.56
N GLY A 142 8.45 12.48 10.35
CA GLY A 142 8.52 13.41 9.21
C GLY A 142 8.46 12.70 7.85
N PHE A 143 9.16 11.58 7.71
CA PHE A 143 9.10 10.75 6.51
C PHE A 143 7.70 10.13 6.31
N ILE A 144 7.11 9.55 7.35
CA ILE A 144 5.79 8.94 7.32
C ILE A 144 4.72 9.98 6.95
N ARG A 145 4.72 11.14 7.59
CA ARG A 145 3.78 12.23 7.28
C ARG A 145 3.90 12.72 5.85
N LYS A 146 5.12 12.81 5.33
CA LYS A 146 5.38 13.31 3.98
C LYS A 146 4.95 12.34 2.88
N HIS A 147 5.10 11.04 3.10
CA HIS A 147 4.93 10.04 2.04
C HIS A 147 3.75 9.08 2.27
N VAL A 148 3.47 8.71 3.52
CA VAL A 148 2.42 7.73 3.83
C VAL A 148 1.10 8.40 4.18
N LEU A 149 1.12 9.46 4.98
CA LEU A 149 -0.07 10.14 5.49
C LEU A 149 -0.52 11.29 4.57
N THR A 150 -0.50 11.04 3.26
CA THR A 150 -0.98 11.94 2.20
C THR A 150 -2.20 11.33 1.52
N ASP A 151 -3.00 12.17 0.84
CA ASP A 151 -4.18 11.75 0.07
C ASP A 151 -5.15 10.83 0.83
N ILE A 152 -5.30 11.09 2.14
CA ILE A 152 -6.01 10.26 3.10
C ILE A 152 -7.44 9.96 2.65
N GLU A 153 -8.18 10.97 2.18
CA GLU A 153 -9.56 10.80 1.72
C GLU A 153 -9.67 9.83 0.54
N THR A 154 -8.73 9.92 -0.41
CA THR A 154 -8.69 9.04 -1.58
C THR A 154 -8.36 7.61 -1.19
N ARG A 155 -7.37 7.42 -0.31
CA ARG A 155 -6.95 6.09 0.18
C ARG A 155 -8.04 5.44 1.02
N GLN A 156 -8.66 6.18 1.92
CA GLN A 156 -9.79 5.70 2.72
C GLN A 156 -10.98 5.33 1.82
N LEU A 157 -11.33 6.19 0.85
CA LEU A 157 -12.41 5.91 -0.08
C LEU A 157 -12.15 4.64 -0.89
N TYR A 158 -10.91 4.43 -1.33
CA TYR A 158 -10.52 3.22 -2.04
C TYR A 158 -10.64 1.98 -1.13
N TYR A 159 -10.09 2.03 0.09
CA TYR A 159 -10.10 0.91 1.04
C TYR A 159 -11.52 0.50 1.43
N ASP A 160 -12.38 1.44 1.72
CA ASP A 160 -13.76 1.21 2.17
C ASP A 160 -14.77 1.14 1.03
N SER A 161 -14.33 1.18 -0.23
CA SER A 161 -15.21 1.40 -1.37
C SER A 161 -16.32 0.37 -1.49
N LYS A 162 -16.07 -0.92 -1.22
CA LYS A 162 -17.10 -1.96 -1.28
C LYS A 162 -18.16 -1.78 -0.19
N SER A 163 -17.75 -1.51 1.04
CA SER A 163 -18.65 -1.27 2.18
C SER A 163 -19.46 0.00 1.98
N ARG A 164 -18.80 1.09 1.60
CA ARG A 164 -19.48 2.37 1.32
C ARG A 164 -20.47 2.29 0.16
N LEU A 165 -20.08 1.63 -0.92
CA LEU A 165 -20.99 1.42 -2.05
C LEU A 165 -22.21 0.62 -1.62
N GLN A 166 -22.01 -0.43 -0.81
CA GLN A 166 -23.11 -1.23 -0.28
C GLN A 166 -24.05 -0.42 0.61
N GLU A 167 -23.52 0.42 1.51
CA GLU A 167 -24.31 1.30 2.37
C GLU A 167 -25.16 2.30 1.56
N ILE A 168 -24.56 2.97 0.58
CA ILE A 168 -25.26 3.93 -0.29
C ILE A 168 -26.40 3.24 -1.02
N VAL A 169 -26.15 2.06 -1.57
CA VAL A 169 -27.14 1.29 -2.33
C VAL A 169 -28.24 0.78 -1.42
N GLN A 170 -27.92 0.23 -0.25
CA GLN A 170 -28.92 -0.25 0.73
C GLN A 170 -29.82 0.91 1.23
N ASN A 171 -29.23 2.06 1.54
CA ASN A 171 -29.99 3.23 1.98
C ASN A 171 -30.92 3.76 0.89
N ARG A 172 -30.48 3.74 -0.37
CA ARG A 172 -31.28 4.25 -1.50
C ARG A 172 -32.43 3.33 -1.87
N PHE A 173 -32.21 2.01 -1.86
CA PHE A 173 -33.15 1.02 -2.34
C PHE A 173 -33.81 0.20 -1.22
N HIS A 174 -33.72 0.65 0.05
CA HIS A 174 -34.34 0.01 1.20
C HIS A 174 -34.08 -1.50 1.34
N GLY A 175 -32.89 -1.93 0.91
CA GLY A 175 -32.45 -3.32 1.02
C GLY A 175 -32.87 -4.24 -0.15
N GLU A 176 -33.61 -3.73 -1.13
CA GLU A 176 -34.09 -4.54 -2.28
C GLU A 176 -33.12 -4.60 -3.46
N SER A 177 -31.89 -4.06 -3.33
CA SER A 177 -30.93 -4.04 -4.43
C SER A 177 -29.68 -4.83 -4.10
N SER A 178 -29.15 -5.46 -5.14
CA SER A 178 -27.88 -6.20 -5.08
C SER A 178 -26.78 -5.47 -5.89
N ILE A 179 -25.58 -5.45 -5.32
CA ILE A 179 -24.36 -5.13 -6.05
C ILE A 179 -23.75 -6.47 -6.48
N VAL A 180 -23.49 -6.61 -7.77
CA VAL A 180 -22.86 -7.79 -8.34
C VAL A 180 -21.52 -7.41 -8.95
N TYR A 181 -20.50 -8.20 -8.64
CA TYR A 181 -19.18 -8.08 -9.24
C TYR A 181 -18.97 -9.25 -10.19
N GLU A 182 -18.92 -8.97 -11.47
CA GLU A 182 -18.77 -9.98 -12.52
C GLU A 182 -17.35 -9.92 -13.09
N VAL A 183 -16.63 -11.05 -13.08
CA VAL A 183 -15.34 -11.15 -13.75
C VAL A 183 -15.60 -11.21 -15.26
N THR A 184 -15.22 -10.15 -15.96
CA THR A 184 -15.42 -10.02 -17.41
C THR A 184 -14.25 -10.60 -18.20
N LYS A 185 -13.04 -10.59 -17.61
CA LYS A 185 -11.86 -11.12 -18.27
C LYS A 185 -10.80 -11.59 -17.27
N GLU A 186 -10.12 -12.67 -17.62
CA GLU A 186 -8.97 -13.18 -16.90
C GLU A 186 -7.83 -13.38 -17.91
N THR A 187 -6.68 -12.75 -17.70
CA THR A 187 -5.53 -12.79 -18.60
C THR A 187 -4.23 -13.02 -17.84
N GLY A 188 -3.18 -13.38 -18.56
CA GLY A 188 -1.85 -13.60 -18.00
C GLY A 188 -1.60 -15.03 -17.52
N PRO A 189 -0.32 -15.41 -17.34
CA PRO A 189 0.09 -16.71 -16.81
C PRO A 189 -0.29 -16.85 -15.33
N ALA A 190 -0.26 -18.07 -14.79
CA ALA A 190 -0.69 -18.36 -13.41
C ALA A 190 0.01 -17.51 -12.32
N HIS A 191 1.23 -17.06 -12.58
CA HIS A 191 2.04 -16.25 -11.67
C HIS A 191 1.93 -14.74 -11.90
N ASP A 192 1.22 -14.29 -12.96
CA ASP A 192 0.98 -12.87 -13.27
C ASP A 192 -0.41 -12.71 -13.90
N LYS A 193 -1.43 -13.15 -13.16
CA LYS A 193 -2.83 -13.04 -13.59
C LYS A 193 -3.32 -11.60 -13.44
N LYS A 194 -4.14 -11.18 -14.41
CA LYS A 194 -4.90 -9.93 -14.36
C LYS A 194 -6.37 -10.25 -14.52
N PHE A 195 -7.17 -9.64 -13.66
CA PHE A 195 -8.62 -9.77 -13.65
C PHE A 195 -9.25 -8.44 -14.01
N GLU A 196 -10.22 -8.46 -14.91
CA GLU A 196 -11.11 -7.34 -15.17
C GLU A 196 -12.47 -7.68 -14.56
N VAL A 197 -13.03 -6.79 -13.77
CA VAL A 197 -14.30 -6.97 -13.06
C VAL A 197 -15.21 -5.80 -13.34
N CYS A 198 -16.47 -6.10 -13.67
CA CYS A 198 -17.53 -5.11 -13.80
C CYS A 198 -18.34 -5.03 -12.50
N CYS A 199 -18.58 -3.82 -12.00
CA CYS A 199 -19.54 -3.55 -10.95
C CYS A 199 -20.91 -3.28 -11.57
N ILE A 200 -21.89 -4.08 -11.20
CA ILE A 200 -23.27 -4.04 -11.71
C ILE A 200 -24.19 -3.67 -10.57
N LEU A 201 -25.04 -2.69 -10.79
CA LEU A 201 -26.06 -2.25 -9.87
C LEU A 201 -27.41 -2.26 -10.57
N GLN A 202 -28.39 -3.02 -10.03
CA GLN A 202 -29.70 -3.19 -10.64
C GLN A 202 -29.64 -3.49 -12.16
N ASP A 203 -28.85 -4.50 -12.53
CA ASP A 203 -28.63 -4.93 -13.92
C ASP A 203 -27.96 -3.89 -14.83
N LYS A 204 -27.58 -2.72 -14.32
CA LYS A 204 -26.80 -1.71 -15.05
C LYS A 204 -25.31 -1.82 -14.71
N ARG A 205 -24.46 -1.85 -15.72
CA ARG A 205 -23.00 -1.73 -15.56
C ARG A 205 -22.66 -0.30 -15.16
N ILE A 206 -22.03 -0.12 -14.01
CA ILE A 206 -21.68 1.18 -13.44
C ILE A 206 -20.22 1.53 -13.67
N SER A 207 -19.35 0.55 -13.46
CA SER A 207 -17.89 0.76 -13.54
C SER A 207 -17.15 -0.53 -13.81
N GLU A 208 -15.89 -0.41 -14.16
CA GLU A 208 -14.97 -1.54 -14.35
C GLU A 208 -13.73 -1.34 -13.50
N GLY A 209 -13.15 -2.43 -13.00
CA GLY A 209 -11.92 -2.45 -12.23
C GLY A 209 -10.97 -3.53 -12.69
N GLU A 210 -9.69 -3.25 -12.58
CA GLU A 210 -8.62 -4.19 -12.89
C GLU A 210 -7.78 -4.48 -11.65
N GLY A 211 -7.25 -5.70 -11.55
CA GLY A 211 -6.37 -6.06 -10.43
C GLY A 211 -5.63 -7.37 -10.66
N SER A 212 -4.55 -7.57 -9.90
CA SER A 212 -3.78 -8.83 -9.90
C SER A 212 -4.51 -9.99 -9.21
N THR A 213 -5.57 -9.69 -8.46
CA THR A 213 -6.50 -10.67 -7.88
C THR A 213 -7.93 -10.24 -8.15
N LYS A 214 -8.87 -11.18 -8.09
CA LYS A 214 -10.31 -10.87 -8.19
C LYS A 214 -10.72 -9.82 -7.16
N LYS A 215 -10.27 -9.99 -5.90
CA LYS A 215 -10.56 -9.05 -4.80
C LYS A 215 -10.07 -7.63 -5.12
N LYS A 216 -8.85 -7.45 -5.64
CA LYS A 216 -8.32 -6.14 -6.03
C LYS A 216 -9.10 -5.53 -7.19
N ALA A 217 -9.48 -6.33 -8.19
CA ALA A 217 -10.30 -5.87 -9.30
C ALA A 217 -11.71 -5.44 -8.87
N GLU A 218 -12.34 -6.20 -7.96
CA GLU A 218 -13.63 -5.84 -7.36
C GLU A 218 -13.55 -4.54 -6.54
N GLN A 219 -12.47 -4.37 -5.76
CA GLN A 219 -12.23 -3.17 -4.96
C GLN A 219 -12.09 -1.94 -5.86
N MET A 220 -11.31 -2.05 -6.94
CA MET A 220 -11.15 -0.99 -7.93
C MET A 220 -12.48 -0.67 -8.64
N ALA A 221 -13.27 -1.69 -8.99
CA ALA A 221 -14.59 -1.49 -9.59
C ALA A 221 -15.52 -0.73 -8.62
N ALA A 222 -15.55 -1.12 -7.33
CA ALA A 222 -16.34 -0.43 -6.31
C ALA A 222 -15.90 1.02 -6.13
N TYR A 223 -14.60 1.28 -6.08
CA TYR A 223 -14.05 2.64 -5.98
C TYR A 223 -14.48 3.53 -7.15
N ARG A 224 -14.32 3.02 -8.38
CA ARG A 224 -14.75 3.74 -9.58
C ARG A 224 -16.26 3.96 -9.62
N ALA A 225 -17.07 2.99 -9.12
CA ALA A 225 -18.51 3.16 -8.97
C ALA A 225 -18.85 4.31 -8.02
N LEU A 226 -18.17 4.42 -6.87
CA LEU A 226 -18.37 5.56 -5.96
C LEU A 226 -18.04 6.91 -6.60
N LEU A 227 -16.97 6.99 -7.40
CA LEU A 227 -16.63 8.21 -8.14
C LEU A 227 -17.73 8.58 -9.15
N VAL A 228 -18.21 7.59 -9.91
CA VAL A 228 -19.32 7.78 -10.88
C VAL A 228 -20.58 8.27 -10.18
N LEU A 229 -20.96 7.66 -9.04
CA LEU A 229 -22.14 8.05 -8.28
C LEU A 229 -22.00 9.42 -7.61
N ARG A 230 -20.78 9.83 -7.26
CA ARG A 230 -20.49 11.17 -6.75
C ARG A 230 -20.70 12.22 -7.84
N ASP A 231 -20.23 11.94 -9.06
CA ASP A 231 -20.30 12.86 -10.19
C ASP A 231 -21.71 12.89 -10.83
N ASP A 232 -22.44 11.78 -10.80
CA ASP A 232 -23.82 11.68 -11.27
C ASP A 232 -24.71 10.83 -10.32
N PRO A 233 -25.30 11.45 -9.28
CA PRO A 233 -26.20 10.76 -8.36
C PRO A 233 -27.51 10.26 -9.02
N SER A 234 -27.84 10.71 -10.24
CA SER A 234 -29.05 10.31 -10.95
C SER A 234 -29.02 8.86 -11.43
N ILE A 235 -27.86 8.22 -11.46
CA ILE A 235 -27.69 6.80 -11.79
C ILE A 235 -28.45 5.89 -10.83
N LEU A 236 -28.66 6.36 -9.59
CA LEU A 236 -29.46 5.67 -8.56
C LEU A 236 -30.96 6.04 -8.59
N ALA A 237 -31.40 6.82 -9.57
CA ALA A 237 -32.79 7.29 -9.64
C ALA A 237 -33.72 6.25 -10.31
#